data_f5da3d538cca393313dcfe6f5e072370
#
_entry.id   f5da3d538cca393313dcfe6f5e072370
#
_cell.length_a   1.000
_cell.length_b   1.000
_cell.length_c   1.000
_cell.angle_alpha   90.00
_cell.angle_beta   90.00
_cell.angle_gamma   90.00
#
_symmetry.space_group_name_H-M   'P 1'
#
loop_
_entity.id
_entity.type
_entity.pdbx_description
1 polymer ?
#
loop_
_entity_poly.entity_id
_entity_poly.type
_entity_poly.pdbx_seq_one_letter_code
_entity_poly.pdbx_strand_id
1 'polypeptide(L)' 'MVQSGQLWDSEKTGERWLVTKVYSEVFASYAILRKVGGTDTDLLRVKIESTGEGVSLPGFVFTQEAEDF' A
#
# COMPACT_ATOMS: atom_id res chain seq x y z
N MET A 1 1.34 -8.72 -6.21
CA MET A 1 0.17 -7.86 -6.46
C MET A 1 -0.20 -7.10 -5.20
N VAL A 2 -0.51 -5.82 -5.33
CA VAL A 2 -0.96 -5.03 -4.18
C VAL A 2 -2.42 -5.37 -3.89
N GLN A 3 -2.72 -5.72 -2.65
CA GLN A 3 -4.07 -6.11 -2.23
C GLN A 3 -4.41 -5.50 -0.88
N SER A 4 -5.70 -5.28 -0.64
CA SER A 4 -6.13 -4.83 0.67
C SER A 4 -5.81 -5.88 1.74
N GLY A 5 -5.41 -5.42 2.92
CA GLY A 5 -4.96 -6.27 4.01
C GLY A 5 -3.45 -6.48 4.06
N GLN A 6 -2.72 -6.14 3.01
CA GLN A 6 -1.25 -6.24 3.02
C GLN A 6 -0.65 -5.14 3.89
N LEU A 7 0.54 -5.42 4.43
CA LEU A 7 1.32 -4.45 5.17
C LEU A 7 2.56 -4.06 4.38
N TRP A 8 2.82 -2.77 4.31
CA TRP A 8 3.98 -2.19 3.64
C TRP A 8 4.65 -1.19 4.57
N ASP A 9 5.97 -1.15 4.57
CA ASP A 9 6.73 -0.20 5.37
C ASP A 9 7.23 0.93 4.49
N SER A 10 7.12 2.17 5.00
CA SER A 10 7.68 3.33 4.32
C SER A 10 9.20 3.28 4.38
N GLU A 11 9.85 3.37 3.22
CA GLU A 11 11.31 3.45 3.15
C GLU A 11 11.83 4.73 3.78
N LYS A 12 11.03 5.78 3.74
CA LYS A 12 11.43 7.10 4.19
C LYS A 12 11.37 7.26 5.70
N THR A 13 10.33 6.71 6.32
CA THR A 13 10.07 6.90 7.75
C THR A 13 10.17 5.63 8.56
N GLY A 14 10.14 4.47 7.91
CA GLY A 14 10.10 3.18 8.60
C GLY A 14 8.74 2.83 9.20
N GLU A 15 7.75 3.66 8.97
CA GLU A 15 6.41 3.42 9.50
C GLU A 15 5.68 2.34 8.69
N ARG A 16 4.85 1.58 9.38
CA ARG A 16 4.07 0.51 8.76
C ARG A 16 2.70 1.01 8.34
N TRP A 17 2.28 0.61 7.14
CA TRP A 17 1.03 1.04 6.55
C TRP A 17 0.22 -0.18 6.11
N LEU A 18 -1.09 -0.13 6.36
CA LEU A 18 -2.04 -1.16 5.94
C LEU A 18 -2.75 -0.72 4.66
N VAL A 19 -2.76 -1.59 3.66
CA VAL A 19 -3.53 -1.34 2.45
C VAL A 19 -5.01 -1.56 2.77
N THR A 20 -5.81 -0.50 2.71
CA THR A 20 -7.23 -0.58 3.04
C THR A 20 -8.11 -0.72 1.81
N LYS A 21 -7.65 -0.21 0.67
CA LYS A 21 -8.41 -0.24 -0.57
C LYS A 21 -7.47 -0.17 -1.76
N VAL A 22 -7.80 -0.89 -2.81
CA VAL A 22 -7.13 -0.79 -4.10
C VAL A 22 -8.20 -0.52 -5.15
N TYR A 23 -7.95 0.46 -6.01
CA TYR A 23 -8.87 0.78 -7.10
C TYR A 23 -8.11 1.20 -8.34
N SER A 24 -8.79 1.09 -9.49
CA SER A 24 -8.20 1.44 -10.78
C SER A 24 -8.96 2.59 -11.42
N GLU A 25 -8.21 3.51 -12.02
CA GLU A 25 -8.74 4.52 -12.90
C GLU A 25 -8.32 4.20 -14.34
N VAL A 26 -8.68 5.06 -15.30
CA VAL A 26 -8.47 4.77 -16.73
C VAL A 26 -7.02 4.44 -17.06
N PHE A 27 -6.05 5.17 -16.50
CA PHE A 27 -4.65 5.00 -16.83
C PHE A 27 -3.76 4.61 -15.66
N ALA A 28 -4.34 4.38 -14.49
CA ALA A 28 -3.53 4.12 -13.30
C ALA A 28 -4.34 3.36 -12.26
N SER A 29 -3.63 2.68 -11.38
CA SER A 29 -4.21 2.06 -10.20
C SER A 29 -3.62 2.69 -8.95
N TYR A 30 -4.41 2.73 -7.89
CA TYR A 30 -4.03 3.37 -6.63
C TYR A 30 -4.35 2.50 -5.45
N ALA A 31 -3.56 2.64 -4.41
CA ALA A 31 -3.80 2.02 -3.12
C ALA A 31 -4.03 3.10 -2.07
N ILE A 32 -5.01 2.89 -1.23
CA ILE A 32 -5.22 3.72 -0.05
C ILE A 32 -4.60 3.01 1.13
N LEU A 33 -3.69 3.68 1.80
CA LEU A 33 -2.95 3.15 2.93
C LEU A 33 -3.36 3.88 4.21
N ARG A 34 -3.46 3.13 5.30
CA ARG A 34 -3.68 3.71 6.62
C ARG A 34 -2.48 3.36 7.50
N LYS A 35 -1.97 4.34 8.22
CA LYS A 35 -0.85 4.14 9.12
C LYS A 35 -1.26 3.23 10.28
N VAL A 36 -0.49 2.17 10.49
CA VAL A 36 -0.74 1.25 11.61
C VAL A 36 -0.41 1.97 12.92
N GLY A 37 -1.37 1.98 13.84
CA GLY A 37 -1.25 2.72 15.09
C GLY A 37 -1.55 4.21 14.98
N GLY A 38 -1.91 4.68 13.77
CA GLY A 38 -2.32 6.06 13.56
C GLY A 38 -3.81 6.26 13.74
N THR A 39 -4.29 7.44 13.39
CA THR A 39 -5.71 7.77 13.43
C THR A 39 -6.38 7.45 12.11
N ASP A 40 -7.72 7.52 12.08
CA ASP A 40 -8.49 7.30 10.86
C ASP A 40 -8.19 8.33 9.77
N THR A 41 -7.55 9.44 10.13
CA THR A 41 -7.17 10.49 9.18
C THR A 41 -5.76 10.33 8.62
N ASP A 42 -4.98 9.39 9.14
CA ASP A 42 -3.63 9.12 8.65
C ASP A 42 -3.68 8.22 7.41
N LEU A 43 -4.17 8.80 6.30
CA LEU A 43 -4.36 8.09 5.05
C LEU A 43 -3.42 8.64 3.98
N LEU A 44 -2.93 7.73 3.13
CA LEU A 44 -2.15 8.08 1.94
C LEU A 44 -2.74 7.40 0.73
N ARG A 45 -2.76 8.13 -0.39
CA ARG A 45 -3.07 7.55 -1.69
C ARG A 45 -1.76 7.40 -2.46
N VAL A 46 -1.43 6.18 -2.83
CA VAL A 46 -0.18 5.88 -3.53
C VAL A 46 -0.50 5.23 -4.87
N LYS A 47 0.12 5.74 -5.93
CA LYS A 47 -0.02 5.14 -7.26
C LYS A 47 0.73 3.82 -7.30
N ILE A 48 0.06 2.78 -7.74
CA ILE A 48 0.67 1.46 -7.91
C ILE A 48 1.49 1.47 -9.20
N GLU A 49 2.75 1.06 -9.11
CA GLU A 49 3.62 0.95 -10.28
C GLU A 49 3.81 -0.50 -10.69
N SER A 50 3.80 -0.71 -12.01
CA SER A 50 4.11 -2.00 -12.62
C SER A 50 5.55 -1.98 -13.09
N THR A 51 6.31 -2.99 -12.72
CA THR A 51 7.70 -3.15 -13.17
C THR A 51 7.84 -4.51 -13.85
N GLY A 52 8.99 -4.78 -14.44
CA GLY A 52 9.26 -6.08 -15.02
C GLY A 52 9.22 -7.23 -14.00
N GLU A 53 9.33 -6.92 -12.72
CA GLU A 53 9.30 -7.91 -11.64
C GLU A 53 7.92 -8.03 -10.99
N GLY A 54 6.95 -7.20 -11.37
CA GLY A 54 5.63 -7.20 -10.80
C GLY A 54 5.13 -5.81 -10.47
N VAL A 55 4.26 -5.70 -9.46
CA VAL A 55 3.70 -4.43 -9.03
C VAL A 55 4.24 -4.04 -7.66
N SER A 56 4.39 -2.74 -7.44
CA SER A 56 4.92 -2.22 -6.19
C SER A 56 4.32 -0.88 -5.85
N LEU A 57 4.55 -0.44 -4.60
CA LEU A 57 4.19 0.89 -4.12
C LEU A 57 5.48 1.70 -4.03
N PRO A 58 5.65 2.77 -4.83
CA PRO A 58 6.86 3.59 -4.78
C PRO A 58 7.10 4.17 -3.40
N GLY A 59 8.31 4.03 -2.89
CA GLY A 59 8.68 4.51 -1.57
C GLY A 59 8.29 3.59 -0.43
N PHE A 60 7.77 2.39 -0.74
CA PHE A 60 7.37 1.40 0.26
C PHE A 60 8.01 0.05 -0.02
N VAL A 61 8.21 -0.72 1.04
CA VAL A 61 8.74 -2.08 0.97
C VAL A 61 7.66 -3.04 1.45
N PHE A 62 7.40 -4.08 0.66
CA PHE A 62 6.43 -5.10 1.03
C PHE A 62 6.88 -5.80 2.32
N THR A 63 5.97 -5.94 3.27
CA THR A 63 6.27 -6.54 4.57
C THR A 63 5.52 -7.84 4.78
N GLN A 64 4.21 -7.85 4.53
CA GLN A 64 3.39 -9.00 4.88
C GLN A 64 2.17 -9.09 3.98
N GLU A 65 1.85 -10.31 3.56
CA GLU A 65 0.64 -10.60 2.81
C GLU A 65 -0.62 -10.36 3.66
N ALA A 66 -1.74 -10.16 2.96
CA ALA A 66 -3.03 -10.09 3.63
C ALA A 66 -3.28 -11.37 4.42
N GLU A 67 -3.75 -11.21 5.64
CA GLU A 67 -4.13 -12.36 6.47
C GLU A 67 -5.63 -12.60 6.33
N ASP A 68 -6.00 -13.89 6.32
CA ASP A 68 -7.40 -14.31 6.39
C ASP A 68 -7.80 -14.42 7.86
N PHE A 69 -8.70 -13.59 8.25
CA PHE A 69 -9.25 -13.63 9.59
C PHE A 69 -10.65 -14.20 9.58
#